data_5c06beb2921ec12b831b1fc1cd72c318
#
_entry.id   5c06beb2921ec12b831b1fc1cd72c318
#
_cell.length_a   1.000
_cell.length_b   1.000
_cell.length_c   1.000
_cell.angle_alpha   90.00
_cell.angle_beta   90.00
_cell.angle_gamma   90.00
#
_symmetry.space_group_name_H-M   'P 1'
#
loop_
_entity.id
_entity.type
_entity.pdbx_description
1 polymer ?
#
loop_
_entity_poly.entity_id
_entity_poly.type
_entity_poly.pdbx_seq_one_letter_code
_entity_poly.pdbx_strand_id
1 'polypeptide(L)'
;NVPQREWLHALRKRCTDTGALLVLDEIQCGFGRNGTLWAFEQYGIVPDVLLRGKALGGGMPLGAFIASREIMWTLTNNPVLGHITTFGGHPVSCAAGHAAFQALLDEDLIKDVHAKGQLFVQYLHHPAIKSVRALGLMIAVEFESFAVNKKVIDRCIERGILTDWFLFAAECMRIVPPLIITREEIKWACGVIVEAVAN
;
A
#
# COMPACT_ATOMS: atom_id res chain seq x y z
N ASN A 1 -10.24 -3.67 -2.87
CA ASN A 1 -10.88 -3.05 -4.04
C ASN A 1 -10.05 -1.85 -4.49
N VAL A 2 -9.97 -1.64 -5.81
CA VAL A 2 -9.41 -0.42 -6.42
C VAL A 2 -10.62 0.48 -6.73
N PRO A 3 -10.69 1.70 -6.19
CA PRO A 3 -11.81 2.59 -6.45
C PRO A 3 -11.81 3.05 -7.91
N GLN A 4 -12.99 3.28 -8.46
CA GLN A 4 -13.14 3.89 -9.78
C GLN A 4 -12.81 5.39 -9.69
N ARG A 5 -12.23 5.93 -10.76
CA ARG A 5 -11.86 7.36 -10.83
C ARG A 5 -13.05 8.28 -10.57
N GLU A 6 -14.17 7.98 -11.21
CA GLU A 6 -15.42 8.78 -11.11
C GLU A 6 -15.94 8.80 -9.67
N TRP A 7 -15.84 7.67 -8.96
CA TRP A 7 -16.26 7.60 -7.56
C TRP A 7 -15.42 8.50 -6.67
N LEU A 8 -14.09 8.49 -6.83
CA LEU A 8 -13.19 9.34 -6.04
C LEU A 8 -13.39 10.84 -6.37
N HIS A 9 -13.60 11.18 -7.63
CA HIS A 9 -13.94 12.55 -8.02
C HIS A 9 -15.28 13.01 -7.41
N ALA A 10 -16.30 12.14 -7.43
CA ALA A 10 -17.59 12.44 -6.81
C ALA A 10 -17.44 12.61 -5.29
N LEU A 11 -16.63 11.76 -4.63
CA LEU A 11 -16.32 11.88 -3.22
C LEU A 11 -15.62 13.20 -2.91
N ARG A 12 -14.55 13.55 -3.65
CA ARG A 12 -13.84 14.84 -3.49
C ARG A 12 -14.80 16.02 -3.67
N LYS A 13 -15.63 15.98 -4.71
CA LYS A 13 -16.62 17.02 -4.95
C LYS A 13 -17.61 17.13 -3.78
N ARG A 14 -18.12 15.99 -3.30
CA ARG A 14 -19.05 15.97 -2.16
C ARG A 14 -18.45 16.57 -0.90
N CYS A 15 -17.20 16.24 -0.59
CA CYS A 15 -16.48 16.83 0.54
C CYS A 15 -16.38 18.36 0.39
N THR A 16 -16.03 18.84 -0.80
CA THR A 16 -15.93 20.28 -1.09
C THR A 16 -17.29 20.97 -0.93
N ASP A 17 -18.36 20.41 -1.50
CA ASP A 17 -19.71 20.98 -1.47
C ASP A 17 -20.29 21.06 -0.05
N THR A 18 -19.87 20.18 0.85
CA THR A 18 -20.38 20.10 2.23
C THR A 18 -19.44 20.72 3.27
N GLY A 19 -18.25 21.16 2.87
CA GLY A 19 -17.22 21.62 3.80
C GLY A 19 -16.56 20.51 4.64
N ALA A 20 -16.76 19.23 4.28
CA ALA A 20 -16.12 18.11 4.94
C ALA A 20 -14.67 17.94 4.46
N LEU A 21 -13.76 17.58 5.37
CA LEU A 21 -12.39 17.26 5.01
C LEU A 21 -12.30 15.85 4.40
N LEU A 22 -11.63 15.74 3.26
CA LEU A 22 -11.25 14.45 2.68
C LEU A 22 -9.91 14.01 3.26
N VAL A 23 -9.93 12.94 4.07
CA VAL A 23 -8.74 12.32 4.63
C VAL A 23 -8.45 11.04 3.85
N LEU A 24 -7.27 10.94 3.24
CA LEU A 24 -6.83 9.71 2.58
C LEU A 24 -5.76 9.01 3.42
N ASP A 25 -6.06 7.76 3.80
CA ASP A 25 -5.10 6.87 4.45
C ASP A 25 -4.28 6.15 3.38
N GLU A 26 -3.06 6.63 3.18
CA GLU A 26 -2.09 6.01 2.30
C GLU A 26 -0.91 5.38 3.05
N ILE A 27 -1.13 4.98 4.31
CA ILE A 27 -0.12 4.30 5.13
C ILE A 27 0.38 3.01 4.45
N GLN A 28 -0.49 2.34 3.68
CA GLN A 28 -0.14 1.09 2.99
C GLN A 28 0.03 1.26 1.49
N CYS A 29 -0.75 2.11 0.85
CA CYS A 29 -0.80 2.22 -0.61
C CYS A 29 0.11 3.32 -1.19
N GLY A 30 0.61 4.22 -0.39
CA GLY A 30 1.57 5.25 -0.81
C GLY A 30 3.01 4.77 -0.87
N PHE A 31 3.94 5.70 -1.00
CA PHE A 31 5.38 5.47 -1.01
C PHE A 31 5.83 4.56 -2.17
N GLY A 32 5.30 4.81 -3.37
CA GLY A 32 5.64 4.06 -4.58
C GLY A 32 4.87 2.76 -4.80
N ARG A 33 4.18 2.24 -3.78
CA ARG A 33 3.53 0.92 -3.79
C ARG A 33 2.61 0.67 -4.99
N ASN A 34 1.85 1.67 -5.38
CA ASN A 34 0.86 1.60 -6.45
C ASN A 34 1.36 2.15 -7.80
N GLY A 35 2.65 2.49 -7.91
CA GLY A 35 3.24 2.97 -9.17
C GLY A 35 3.28 4.50 -9.33
N THR A 36 2.86 5.22 -8.31
CA THR A 36 3.06 6.68 -8.14
C THR A 36 3.60 6.92 -6.74
N LEU A 37 4.20 8.09 -6.47
CA LEU A 37 4.70 8.41 -5.14
C LEU A 37 3.58 8.29 -4.10
N TRP A 38 2.43 8.86 -4.44
CA TRP A 38 1.20 8.76 -3.67
C TRP A 38 0.05 8.20 -4.53
N ALA A 39 -0.79 7.34 -3.95
CA ALA A 39 -1.84 6.68 -4.71
C ALA A 39 -2.89 7.66 -5.27
N PHE A 40 -3.18 8.77 -4.57
CA PHE A 40 -4.15 9.77 -5.01
C PHE A 40 -3.76 10.46 -6.33
N GLU A 41 -2.46 10.51 -6.64
CA GLU A 41 -1.95 11.13 -7.89
C GLU A 41 -2.51 10.45 -9.13
N GLN A 42 -2.73 9.12 -9.07
CA GLN A 42 -3.32 8.36 -10.18
C GLN A 42 -4.73 8.79 -10.52
N TYR A 43 -5.42 9.40 -9.57
CA TYR A 43 -6.80 9.85 -9.73
C TYR A 43 -6.92 11.33 -10.05
N GLY A 44 -5.84 12.11 -9.93
CA GLY A 44 -5.84 13.54 -10.16
C GLY A 44 -6.70 14.33 -9.15
N ILE A 45 -6.81 13.82 -7.92
CA ILE A 45 -7.45 14.51 -6.80
C ILE A 45 -6.40 14.88 -5.75
N VAL A 46 -6.71 15.85 -4.90
CA VAL A 46 -5.86 16.21 -3.75
C VAL A 46 -6.71 16.09 -2.48
N PRO A 47 -6.29 15.31 -1.48
CA PRO A 47 -6.97 15.25 -0.19
C PRO A 47 -6.67 16.51 0.63
N ASP A 48 -7.52 16.77 1.63
CA ASP A 48 -7.27 17.82 2.62
C ASP A 48 -6.25 17.37 3.66
N VAL A 49 -6.28 16.07 3.99
CA VAL A 49 -5.33 15.43 4.92
C VAL A 49 -4.86 14.10 4.33
N LEU A 50 -3.55 13.88 4.39
CA LEU A 50 -2.90 12.69 3.90
C LEU A 50 -2.19 11.97 5.04
N LEU A 51 -2.56 10.71 5.31
CA LEU A 51 -1.92 9.89 6.35
C LEU A 51 -0.79 9.04 5.76
N ARG A 52 0.31 8.95 6.49
CA ARG A 52 1.55 8.25 6.13
C ARG A 52 2.07 7.38 7.25
N GLY A 53 2.76 6.29 6.90
CA GLY A 53 3.39 5.40 7.87
C GLY A 53 4.12 4.27 7.16
N LYS A 54 4.34 3.16 7.85
CA LYS A 54 5.01 1.96 7.35
C LYS A 54 6.32 2.28 6.59
N ALA A 55 6.32 2.18 5.26
CA ALA A 55 7.49 2.42 4.42
C ALA A 55 8.12 3.80 4.64
N LEU A 56 7.34 4.82 5.04
CA LEU A 56 7.85 6.14 5.39
C LEU A 56 8.96 6.09 6.43
N GLY A 57 8.91 5.13 7.36
CA GLY A 57 9.87 5.04 8.45
C GLY A 57 11.23 4.47 8.06
N GLY A 58 11.40 3.91 6.85
CA GLY A 58 12.68 3.30 6.45
C GLY A 58 13.15 2.20 7.38
N GLY A 59 12.22 1.40 7.93
CA GLY A 59 12.48 0.35 8.92
C GLY A 59 12.29 0.81 10.38
N MET A 60 12.19 2.11 10.65
CA MET A 60 11.95 2.67 11.97
C MET A 60 10.47 3.07 12.17
N PRO A 61 9.97 3.11 13.41
CA PRO A 61 8.62 3.58 13.69
C PRO A 61 8.49 5.08 13.34
N LEU A 62 7.73 5.39 12.29
CA LEU A 62 7.43 6.74 11.88
C LEU A 62 6.04 6.80 11.25
N GLY A 63 5.22 7.72 11.70
CA GLY A 63 3.96 8.10 11.09
C GLY A 63 3.91 9.61 10.88
N ALA A 64 3.15 10.03 9.90
CA ALA A 64 2.91 11.44 9.64
C ALA A 64 1.49 11.63 9.10
N PHE A 65 0.93 12.81 9.34
CA PHE A 65 -0.19 13.33 8.58
C PHE A 65 0.21 14.68 7.99
N ILE A 66 -0.24 14.94 6.78
CA ILE A 66 0.12 16.11 5.99
C ILE A 66 -1.17 16.81 5.62
N ALA A 67 -1.24 18.10 5.90
CA ALA A 67 -2.39 18.94 5.56
C ALA A 67 -1.93 20.36 5.24
N SER A 68 -2.87 21.21 4.81
CA SER A 68 -2.59 22.62 4.60
C SER A 68 -2.16 23.29 5.91
N ARG A 69 -1.43 24.40 5.79
CA ARG A 69 -1.04 25.21 6.96
C ARG A 69 -2.24 25.62 7.82
N GLU A 70 -3.34 25.95 7.20
CA GLU A 70 -4.58 26.37 7.87
C GLU A 70 -5.13 25.23 8.77
N ILE A 71 -5.22 24.01 8.24
CA ILE A 71 -5.66 22.84 9.00
C ILE A 71 -4.67 22.54 10.12
N MET A 72 -3.36 22.53 9.82
CA MET A 72 -2.32 22.25 10.83
C MET A 72 -2.32 23.28 11.95
N TRP A 73 -2.64 24.53 11.64
CA TRP A 73 -2.64 25.62 12.63
C TRP A 73 -3.76 25.46 13.68
N THR A 74 -4.84 24.76 13.37
CA THR A 74 -5.91 24.48 14.35
C THR A 74 -5.42 23.65 15.53
N LEU A 75 -4.35 22.88 15.37
CA LEU A 75 -3.74 22.05 16.42
C LEU A 75 -2.91 22.86 17.43
N THR A 76 -2.69 24.15 17.18
CA THR A 76 -1.88 25.00 18.06
C THR A 76 -2.70 25.69 19.15
N ASN A 77 -4.02 25.64 19.05
CA ASN A 77 -4.95 26.32 19.96
C ASN A 77 -5.94 25.34 20.57
N ASN A 78 -6.28 25.56 21.82
CA ASN A 78 -7.40 24.94 22.58
C ASN A 78 -7.56 23.41 22.39
N PRO A 79 -6.68 22.58 22.91
CA PRO A 79 -5.58 22.94 23.79
C PRO A 79 -4.28 23.31 23.07
N VAL A 80 -3.48 24.17 23.67
CA VAL A 80 -2.11 24.43 23.22
C VAL A 80 -1.32 23.11 23.30
N LEU A 81 -0.55 22.81 22.25
CA LEU A 81 0.25 21.57 22.15
C LEU A 81 -0.57 20.28 22.20
N GLY A 82 -1.86 20.30 21.84
CA GLY A 82 -2.72 19.12 21.83
C GLY A 82 -2.30 18.03 20.84
N HIS A 83 -1.35 18.30 19.96
CA HIS A 83 -0.83 17.41 18.93
C HIS A 83 0.50 16.71 19.31
N ILE A 84 1.09 17.01 20.47
CA ILE A 84 2.38 16.43 20.85
C ILE A 84 2.25 14.97 21.27
N THR A 85 3.30 14.22 20.96
CA THR A 85 3.50 12.84 21.42
C THR A 85 4.91 12.69 21.97
N THR A 86 5.13 11.73 22.88
CA THR A 86 6.44 11.53 23.52
C THR A 86 7.56 11.28 22.51
N PHE A 87 7.29 10.51 21.47
CA PHE A 87 8.27 10.10 20.46
C PHE A 87 8.04 10.73 19.09
N GLY A 88 7.13 11.69 18.97
CA GLY A 88 6.90 12.41 17.71
C GLY A 88 8.13 13.17 17.27
N GLY A 89 8.54 12.98 16.00
CA GLY A 89 9.75 13.61 15.47
C GLY A 89 11.07 13.04 16.02
N HIS A 90 11.08 11.78 16.49
CA HIS A 90 12.30 11.14 16.99
C HIS A 90 13.43 11.20 15.95
N PRO A 91 14.62 11.74 16.26
CA PRO A 91 15.67 12.04 15.29
C PRO A 91 16.09 10.82 14.45
N VAL A 92 16.26 9.66 15.06
CA VAL A 92 16.66 8.44 14.36
C VAL A 92 15.57 7.99 13.37
N SER A 93 14.29 8.01 13.79
CA SER A 93 13.18 7.64 12.90
C SER A 93 13.03 8.63 11.75
N CYS A 94 13.20 9.93 12.01
CA CYS A 94 13.16 10.95 10.97
C CYS A 94 14.34 10.82 9.99
N ALA A 95 15.54 10.54 10.47
CA ALA A 95 16.71 10.32 9.63
C ALA A 95 16.56 9.08 8.75
N ALA A 96 16.05 7.97 9.31
CA ALA A 96 15.76 6.74 8.55
C ALA A 96 14.67 6.99 7.49
N GLY A 97 13.58 7.67 7.86
CA GLY A 97 12.52 8.03 6.92
C GLY A 97 13.00 8.95 5.80
N HIS A 98 13.85 9.93 6.12
CA HIS A 98 14.47 10.80 5.11
C HIS A 98 15.34 10.00 4.14
N ALA A 99 16.20 9.13 4.65
CA ALA A 99 17.06 8.28 3.82
C ALA A 99 16.23 7.35 2.90
N ALA A 100 15.17 6.71 3.43
CA ALA A 100 14.28 5.87 2.65
C ALA A 100 13.54 6.64 1.55
N PHE A 101 13.09 7.86 1.86
CA PHE A 101 12.43 8.73 0.88
C PHE A 101 13.40 9.17 -0.21
N GLN A 102 14.63 9.53 0.16
CA GLN A 102 15.65 9.93 -0.79
C GLN A 102 16.03 8.75 -1.71
N ALA A 103 16.27 7.55 -1.16
CA ALA A 103 16.55 6.36 -1.96
C ALA A 103 15.42 6.02 -2.94
N LEU A 104 14.15 6.15 -2.52
CA LEU A 104 13.00 5.93 -3.40
C LEU A 104 13.04 6.82 -4.66
N LEU A 105 13.48 8.08 -4.50
CA LEU A 105 13.56 9.05 -5.59
C LEU A 105 14.84 8.88 -6.41
N ASP A 106 16.00 8.78 -5.76
CA ASP A 106 17.31 8.74 -6.42
C ASP A 106 17.53 7.46 -7.23
N GLU A 107 16.99 6.33 -6.75
CA GLU A 107 17.08 5.04 -7.43
C GLU A 107 15.92 4.77 -8.38
N ASP A 108 15.00 5.72 -8.56
CA ASP A 108 13.83 5.64 -9.46
C ASP A 108 13.00 4.34 -9.25
N LEU A 109 12.84 3.93 -7.98
CA LEU A 109 12.25 2.63 -7.61
C LEU A 109 10.78 2.48 -8.02
N ILE A 110 10.11 3.57 -8.35
CA ILE A 110 8.68 3.59 -8.74
C ILE A 110 8.48 3.19 -10.20
N LYS A 111 9.46 3.45 -11.05
CA LYS A 111 9.40 3.31 -12.50
C LYS A 111 8.81 1.99 -12.99
N ASP A 112 9.27 0.88 -12.43
CA ASP A 112 8.90 -0.45 -12.90
C ASP A 112 7.76 -1.11 -12.10
N VAL A 113 7.19 -0.42 -11.12
CA VAL A 113 6.20 -0.98 -10.19
C VAL A 113 4.97 -1.51 -10.92
N HIS A 114 4.44 -0.78 -11.89
CA HIS A 114 3.31 -1.25 -12.69
C HIS A 114 3.66 -2.48 -13.54
N ALA A 115 4.81 -2.46 -14.20
CA ALA A 115 5.27 -3.59 -15.03
C ALA A 115 5.48 -4.85 -14.17
N LYS A 116 6.08 -4.71 -12.99
CA LYS A 116 6.26 -5.81 -12.02
C LYS A 116 4.90 -6.35 -11.54
N GLY A 117 3.93 -5.49 -11.25
CA GLY A 117 2.57 -5.90 -10.89
C GLY A 117 1.89 -6.72 -11.99
N GLN A 118 2.06 -6.34 -13.25
CA GLN A 118 1.52 -7.08 -14.39
C GLN A 118 2.16 -8.48 -14.55
N LEU A 119 3.43 -8.66 -14.17
CA LEU A 119 4.05 -10.00 -14.18
C LEU A 119 3.36 -10.95 -13.19
N PHE A 120 2.97 -10.48 -12.00
CA PHE A 120 2.16 -11.29 -11.07
C PHE A 120 0.83 -11.69 -11.69
N VAL A 121 0.12 -10.76 -12.34
CA VAL A 121 -1.13 -11.06 -13.04
C VAL A 121 -0.91 -12.09 -14.14
N GLN A 122 0.21 -11.98 -14.88
CA GLN A 122 0.56 -12.89 -15.97
C GLN A 122 0.94 -14.29 -15.49
N TYR A 123 1.59 -14.43 -14.33
CA TYR A 123 2.11 -15.73 -13.88
C TYR A 123 1.18 -16.48 -12.92
N LEU A 124 0.24 -15.79 -12.28
CA LEU A 124 -0.69 -16.39 -11.32
C LEU A 124 -1.95 -16.91 -12.03
N HIS A 125 -1.79 -17.97 -12.81
CA HIS A 125 -2.88 -18.67 -13.47
C HIS A 125 -3.05 -20.09 -12.94
N HIS A 126 -4.23 -20.38 -12.36
CA HIS A 126 -4.63 -21.72 -11.95
C HIS A 126 -6.17 -21.77 -11.87
N PRO A 127 -6.84 -22.91 -12.20
CA PRO A 127 -8.30 -23.01 -12.15
C PRO A 127 -8.94 -22.69 -10.80
N ALA A 128 -8.22 -22.89 -9.70
CA ALA A 128 -8.68 -22.56 -8.35
C ALA A 128 -8.48 -21.08 -7.97
N ILE A 129 -7.83 -20.26 -8.79
CA ILE A 129 -7.71 -18.81 -8.62
C ILE A 129 -8.88 -18.15 -9.36
N LYS A 130 -9.78 -17.52 -8.61
CA LYS A 130 -10.94 -16.81 -9.17
C LYS A 130 -10.57 -15.54 -9.90
N SER A 131 -9.68 -14.75 -9.30
CA SER A 131 -9.22 -13.50 -9.89
C SER A 131 -7.88 -13.09 -9.32
N VAL A 132 -7.10 -12.34 -10.13
CA VAL A 132 -5.88 -11.63 -9.69
C VAL A 132 -6.07 -10.16 -10.00
N ARG A 133 -6.03 -9.32 -8.97
CA ARG A 133 -6.15 -7.87 -9.09
C ARG A 133 -4.87 -7.21 -8.60
N ALA A 134 -4.29 -6.34 -9.41
CA ALA A 134 -3.07 -5.63 -9.07
C ALA A 134 -3.21 -4.13 -9.34
N LEU A 135 -2.77 -3.32 -8.40
CA LEU A 135 -2.46 -1.91 -8.62
C LEU A 135 -1.01 -1.68 -8.18
N GLY A 136 -0.12 -1.60 -9.17
CA GLY A 136 1.32 -1.69 -8.90
C GLY A 136 1.67 -3.00 -8.18
N LEU A 137 2.42 -2.92 -7.11
CA LEU A 137 2.82 -4.06 -6.26
C LEU A 137 1.92 -4.23 -5.01
N MET A 138 0.67 -3.86 -5.12
CA MET A 138 -0.39 -4.26 -4.20
C MET A 138 -1.34 -5.19 -4.92
N ILE A 139 -1.25 -6.49 -4.63
CA ILE A 139 -1.88 -7.56 -5.40
C ILE A 139 -2.80 -8.38 -4.51
N ALA A 140 -3.98 -8.70 -5.00
CA ALA A 140 -4.94 -9.59 -4.38
C ALA A 140 -5.17 -10.81 -5.28
N VAL A 141 -4.99 -12.01 -4.75
CA VAL A 141 -5.31 -13.28 -5.40
C VAL A 141 -6.52 -13.87 -4.70
N GLU A 142 -7.63 -13.96 -5.40
CA GLU A 142 -8.93 -14.39 -4.85
C GLU A 142 -9.14 -15.89 -5.03
N PHE A 143 -9.49 -16.54 -3.94
CA PHE A 143 -9.86 -17.96 -3.90
C PHE A 143 -11.34 -18.15 -3.58
N GLU A 144 -11.79 -19.39 -3.55
CA GLU A 144 -13.19 -19.72 -3.26
C GLU A 144 -13.62 -19.33 -1.83
N SER A 145 -12.71 -19.50 -0.87
CA SER A 145 -12.97 -19.23 0.54
C SER A 145 -11.69 -18.94 1.30
N PHE A 146 -11.85 -18.39 2.52
CA PHE A 146 -10.73 -18.23 3.45
C PHE A 146 -10.02 -19.56 3.75
N ALA A 147 -10.76 -20.66 3.88
CA ALA A 147 -10.16 -21.96 4.18
C ALA A 147 -9.21 -22.43 3.08
N VAL A 148 -9.56 -22.18 1.80
CA VAL A 148 -8.67 -22.46 0.66
C VAL A 148 -7.47 -21.51 0.69
N ASN A 149 -7.71 -20.20 0.80
CA ASN A 149 -6.65 -19.20 0.86
C ASN A 149 -5.64 -19.51 1.98
N LYS A 150 -6.13 -19.84 3.18
CA LYS A 150 -5.28 -20.15 4.34
C LYS A 150 -4.37 -21.36 4.09
N LYS A 151 -4.88 -22.42 3.48
CA LYS A 151 -4.06 -23.58 3.11
C LYS A 151 -2.95 -23.21 2.12
N VAL A 152 -3.26 -22.38 1.12
CA VAL A 152 -2.27 -21.92 0.15
C VAL A 152 -1.21 -21.05 0.84
N ILE A 153 -1.62 -20.14 1.72
CA ILE A 153 -0.70 -19.30 2.51
C ILE A 153 0.24 -20.17 3.34
N ASP A 154 -0.28 -21.16 4.08
CA ASP A 154 0.54 -22.03 4.93
C ASP A 154 1.59 -22.78 4.12
N ARG A 155 1.21 -23.33 2.97
CA ARG A 155 2.15 -23.99 2.04
C ARG A 155 3.19 -23.03 1.44
N CYS A 156 2.80 -21.78 1.17
CA CYS A 156 3.74 -20.75 0.74
C CYS A 156 4.79 -20.47 1.81
N ILE A 157 4.36 -20.35 3.07
CA ILE A 157 5.25 -20.12 4.22
C ILE A 157 6.23 -21.29 4.39
N GLU A 158 5.75 -22.54 4.30
CA GLU A 158 6.59 -23.75 4.35
C GLU A 158 7.67 -23.76 3.25
N ARG A 159 7.41 -23.09 2.13
CA ARG A 159 8.32 -22.97 0.97
C ARG A 159 9.12 -21.66 0.94
N GLY A 160 9.09 -20.89 2.04
CA GLY A 160 9.89 -19.68 2.20
C GLY A 160 9.27 -18.39 1.64
N ILE A 161 7.98 -18.39 1.29
CA ILE A 161 7.26 -17.17 0.88
C ILE A 161 6.37 -16.71 2.02
N LEU A 162 6.69 -15.54 2.59
CA LEU A 162 5.85 -14.87 3.57
C LEU A 162 4.74 -14.10 2.87
N THR A 163 3.51 -14.49 3.12
CA THR A 163 2.29 -13.83 2.63
C THR A 163 1.18 -13.96 3.67
N ASP A 164 0.09 -13.23 3.47
CA ASP A 164 -1.07 -13.21 4.35
C ASP A 164 -2.35 -12.93 3.56
N TRP A 165 -3.43 -12.53 4.24
CA TRP A 165 -4.71 -12.20 3.62
C TRP A 165 -5.10 -10.75 3.88
N PHE A 166 -6.03 -10.22 3.09
CA PHE A 166 -6.63 -8.92 3.37
C PHE A 166 -7.62 -9.01 4.54
N LEU A 167 -7.50 -8.12 5.50
CA LEU A 167 -8.29 -8.11 6.73
C LEU A 167 -9.82 -8.13 6.48
N PHE A 168 -10.28 -7.43 5.44
CA PHE A 168 -11.70 -7.32 5.08
C PHE A 168 -12.09 -8.14 3.84
N ALA A 169 -11.21 -9.03 3.37
CA ALA A 169 -11.42 -9.93 2.25
C ALA A 169 -10.54 -11.18 2.47
N ALA A 170 -10.90 -11.98 3.48
CA ALA A 170 -10.08 -13.07 3.96
C ALA A 170 -9.86 -14.18 2.90
N GLU A 171 -10.76 -14.31 1.92
CA GLU A 171 -10.60 -15.17 0.75
C GLU A 171 -9.53 -14.71 -0.23
N CYS A 172 -8.99 -13.49 -0.06
CA CYS A 172 -7.97 -12.93 -0.91
C CYS A 172 -6.59 -12.98 -0.25
N MET A 173 -5.63 -13.70 -0.85
CA MET A 173 -4.22 -13.63 -0.51
C MET A 173 -3.68 -12.23 -0.86
N ARG A 174 -2.90 -11.66 0.03
CA ARG A 174 -2.24 -10.37 -0.16
C ARG A 174 -0.79 -10.55 -0.54
N ILE A 175 -0.38 -10.02 -1.68
CA ILE A 175 1.00 -10.02 -2.14
C ILE A 175 1.48 -8.57 -2.21
N VAL A 176 2.48 -8.22 -1.39
CA VAL A 176 3.04 -6.87 -1.26
C VAL A 176 4.57 -6.91 -1.16
N PRO A 177 5.27 -7.36 -2.21
CA PRO A 177 6.72 -7.52 -2.20
C PRO A 177 7.44 -6.17 -2.09
N PRO A 178 8.74 -6.14 -1.76
CA PRO A 178 9.53 -4.92 -1.83
C PRO A 178 9.58 -4.38 -3.27
N LEU A 179 9.71 -3.05 -3.42
CA LEU A 179 9.73 -2.42 -4.76
C LEU A 179 10.94 -2.88 -5.59
N ILE A 180 12.02 -3.27 -4.93
CA ILE A 180 13.25 -3.75 -5.56
C ILE A 180 13.16 -5.20 -6.06
N ILE A 181 12.04 -5.91 -5.82
CA ILE A 181 11.87 -7.30 -6.28
C ILE A 181 12.22 -7.42 -7.77
N THR A 182 12.99 -8.44 -8.12
CA THR A 182 13.41 -8.73 -9.49
C THR A 182 12.35 -9.52 -10.26
N ARG A 183 12.48 -9.56 -11.60
CA ARG A 183 11.58 -10.35 -12.45
C ARG A 183 11.73 -11.85 -12.19
N GLU A 184 12.94 -12.30 -11.91
CA GLU A 184 13.29 -13.68 -11.58
C GLU A 184 12.64 -14.11 -10.27
N GLU A 185 12.72 -13.26 -9.24
CA GLU A 185 12.05 -13.49 -7.94
C GLU A 185 10.54 -13.51 -8.08
N ILE A 186 9.95 -12.64 -8.89
CA ILE A 186 8.51 -12.66 -9.18
C ILE A 186 8.12 -13.99 -9.84
N LYS A 187 8.87 -14.43 -10.84
CA LYS A 187 8.60 -15.69 -11.55
C LYS A 187 8.70 -16.89 -10.61
N TRP A 188 9.75 -16.91 -9.78
CA TRP A 188 9.94 -17.96 -8.77
C TRP A 188 8.79 -17.98 -7.76
N ALA A 189 8.47 -16.83 -7.17
CA ALA A 189 7.41 -16.72 -6.18
C ALA A 189 6.04 -17.13 -6.74
N CYS A 190 5.71 -16.69 -7.95
CA CYS A 190 4.46 -17.12 -8.62
C CYS A 190 4.44 -18.64 -8.87
N GLY A 191 5.57 -19.24 -9.26
CA GLY A 191 5.69 -20.70 -9.40
C GLY A 191 5.38 -21.44 -8.10
N VAL A 192 5.97 -21.00 -6.98
CA VAL A 192 5.70 -21.58 -5.65
C VAL A 192 4.23 -21.43 -5.26
N ILE A 193 3.63 -20.25 -5.50
CA ILE A 193 2.20 -20.02 -5.21
C ILE A 193 1.31 -20.96 -6.04
N VAL A 194 1.54 -21.07 -7.34
CA VAL A 194 0.75 -21.95 -8.23
C VAL A 194 0.86 -23.42 -7.81
N GLU A 195 2.05 -23.88 -7.46
CA GLU A 195 2.25 -25.24 -6.91
C GLU A 195 1.56 -25.44 -5.56
N ALA A 196 1.54 -24.41 -4.70
CA ALA A 196 0.84 -24.46 -3.41
C ALA A 196 -0.69 -24.53 -3.59
N VAL A 197 -1.22 -23.99 -4.68
CA VAL A 197 -2.64 -24.06 -5.04
C VAL A 197 -2.99 -25.44 -5.59
N ALA A 198 -2.10 -26.07 -6.37
CA ALA A 198 -2.36 -27.35 -7.07
C ALA A 198 -2.42 -28.57 -6.14
N ASN A 199 -1.83 -28.50 -4.96
CA ASN A 199 -1.77 -29.57 -3.96
C ASN A 199 -2.81 -29.38 -2.85
#